data_f9640245cc4220c3850e690d0603e26d
#
_entry.id   f9640245cc4220c3850e690d0603e26d
#
_cell.length_a   1.000
_cell.length_b   1.000
_cell.length_c   1.000
_cell.angle_alpha   90.00
_cell.angle_beta   90.00
_cell.angle_gamma   90.00
#
_symmetry.space_group_name_H-M   'P 1'
#
loop_
_entity.id
_entity.type
_entity.pdbx_description
1 polymer ?
#
loop_
_entity_poly.entity_id
_entity_poly.type
_entity_poly.pdbx_seq_one_letter_code
_entity_poly.pdbx_strand_id
1 'polypeptide(L)'
;MNNVKKIVTILLALGVMTGFTQAASHHSGPDATLRLSGGSFAAGIGFSWGSGTLTYKGKNYPVKVNGLSVGKVGITSSSAYGEVFNLKHLQDFNGHYNVGAAGTRGVTLGAGRSGTLMSNHAGVIVRVSSTQKGVDVNATGGGVDMQLK
;
A
#
# COMPACT_ATOMS: atom_id res chain seq x y z
N MET A 1 4.07 -15.31 -82.05
CA MET A 1 4.31 -16.20 -80.92
C MET A 1 4.66 -15.36 -79.72
N ASN A 2 3.71 -14.94 -79.02
CA ASN A 2 3.92 -14.01 -77.92
C ASN A 2 3.51 -14.71 -76.62
N ASN A 3 4.52 -15.20 -75.94
CA ASN A 3 4.33 -15.72 -74.62
C ASN A 3 4.13 -14.58 -73.63
N VAL A 4 2.89 -14.25 -73.42
CA VAL A 4 2.53 -13.37 -72.31
C VAL A 4 2.69 -14.15 -71.02
N LYS A 5 3.82 -13.92 -70.40
CA LYS A 5 4.07 -14.43 -69.06
C LYS A 5 3.14 -13.73 -68.11
N LYS A 6 2.10 -14.44 -67.68
CA LYS A 6 1.25 -14.00 -66.57
C LYS A 6 2.08 -14.04 -65.31
N ILE A 7 2.54 -12.86 -64.93
CA ILE A 7 3.12 -12.69 -63.60
C ILE A 7 1.98 -12.65 -62.61
N VAL A 8 1.76 -13.78 -61.98
CA VAL A 8 0.88 -13.85 -60.84
C VAL A 8 1.64 -13.24 -59.69
N THR A 9 1.35 -12.00 -59.41
CA THR A 9 1.83 -11.35 -58.21
C THR A 9 1.04 -11.89 -57.04
N ILE A 10 1.60 -12.83 -56.36
CA ILE A 10 1.09 -13.29 -55.07
C ILE A 10 1.45 -12.19 -54.06
N LEU A 11 0.47 -11.36 -53.78
CA LEU A 11 0.56 -10.43 -52.64
C LEU A 11 0.50 -11.25 -51.37
N LEU A 12 1.68 -11.54 -50.82
CA LEU A 12 1.79 -12.09 -49.49
C LEU A 12 1.42 -10.98 -48.51
N ALA A 13 0.17 -10.95 -48.10
CA ALA A 13 -0.26 -10.10 -46.99
C ALA A 13 0.40 -10.60 -45.71
N LEU A 14 1.55 -10.05 -45.38
CA LEU A 14 2.14 -10.18 -44.05
C LEU A 14 1.23 -9.44 -43.08
N GLY A 15 0.32 -10.17 -42.47
CA GLY A 15 -0.43 -9.68 -41.33
C GLY A 15 0.54 -9.42 -40.19
N VAL A 16 0.98 -8.17 -40.04
CA VAL A 16 1.65 -7.72 -38.84
C VAL A 16 0.61 -7.74 -37.72
N MET A 17 0.53 -8.86 -37.02
CA MET A 17 -0.12 -8.89 -35.72
C MET A 17 0.71 -8.01 -34.78
N THR A 18 0.38 -6.74 -34.74
CA THR A 18 0.80 -5.89 -33.63
C THR A 18 0.12 -6.41 -32.39
N GLY A 19 0.79 -7.31 -31.71
CA GLY A 19 0.44 -7.69 -30.37
C GLY A 19 0.50 -6.43 -29.51
N PHE A 20 -0.66 -5.91 -29.17
CA PHE A 20 -0.75 -4.96 -28.09
C PHE A 20 -0.33 -5.71 -26.82
N THR A 21 0.94 -5.69 -26.51
CA THR A 21 1.38 -5.96 -25.14
C THR A 21 0.80 -4.83 -24.32
N GLN A 22 -0.33 -5.10 -23.70
CA GLN A 22 -0.78 -4.28 -22.59
C GLN A 22 0.32 -4.39 -21.55
N ALA A 23 1.17 -3.38 -21.52
CA ALA A 23 2.02 -3.17 -20.36
C ALA A 23 1.04 -3.07 -19.20
N ALA A 24 1.06 -4.07 -18.32
CA ALA A 24 0.38 -3.99 -17.05
C ALA A 24 0.89 -2.71 -16.41
N SER A 25 0.01 -1.72 -16.32
CA SER A 25 0.32 -0.48 -15.62
C SER A 25 0.65 -0.90 -14.20
N HIS A 26 1.94 -0.94 -13.89
CA HIS A 26 2.40 -0.99 -12.52
C HIS A 26 1.84 0.28 -11.89
N HIS A 27 0.75 0.12 -11.18
CA HIS A 27 0.21 1.17 -10.36
C HIS A 27 1.26 1.45 -9.30
N SER A 28 2.11 2.44 -9.55
CA SER A 28 3.20 2.81 -8.62
C SER A 28 2.69 3.56 -7.39
N GLY A 29 1.38 3.71 -7.24
CA GLY A 29 0.72 4.32 -6.11
C GLY A 29 0.13 3.30 -5.13
N PRO A 30 -0.30 3.74 -3.95
CA PRO A 30 -0.98 2.87 -2.99
C PRO A 30 -2.37 2.49 -3.51
N ASP A 31 -2.78 1.24 -3.21
CA ASP A 31 -4.12 0.75 -3.53
C ASP A 31 -5.19 1.36 -2.62
N ALA A 32 -4.79 1.71 -1.40
CA ALA A 32 -5.64 2.34 -0.41
C ALA A 32 -4.83 3.28 0.49
N THR A 33 -5.52 4.14 1.21
CA THR A 33 -4.93 5.03 2.21
C THR A 33 -5.56 4.83 3.57
N LEU A 34 -4.76 4.98 4.62
CA LEU A 34 -5.19 4.85 6.01
C LEU A 34 -4.96 6.17 6.72
N ARG A 35 -5.98 6.66 7.41
CA ARG A 35 -5.87 7.84 8.27
C ARG A 35 -6.15 7.44 9.70
N LEU A 36 -5.20 7.75 10.57
CA LEU A 36 -5.33 7.58 12.00
C LEU A 36 -5.43 8.95 12.62
N SER A 37 -6.54 9.22 13.28
CA SER A 37 -6.81 10.48 13.95
C SER A 37 -7.48 10.21 15.30
N GLY A 38 -7.15 11.01 16.29
CA GLY A 38 -7.52 10.71 17.66
C GLY A 38 -6.66 9.56 18.21
N GLY A 39 -6.91 9.18 19.40
CA GLY A 39 -6.16 8.14 20.08
C GLY A 39 -6.16 8.37 21.58
N SER A 40 -5.45 7.54 22.29
CA SER A 40 -5.30 7.62 23.74
C SER A 40 -3.84 7.82 24.11
N PHE A 41 -3.61 8.61 25.16
CA PHE A 41 -2.32 8.69 25.80
C PHE A 41 -2.19 7.51 26.77
N ALA A 42 -1.22 6.66 26.54
CA ALA A 42 -0.86 5.59 27.46
C ALA A 42 0.32 6.05 28.28
N ALA A 43 0.19 6.00 29.61
CA ALA A 43 1.25 6.41 30.50
C ALA A 43 2.55 5.63 30.25
N GLY A 44 3.63 6.35 29.94
CA GLY A 44 4.97 5.78 29.72
C GLY A 44 5.28 5.35 28.28
N ILE A 45 4.31 5.26 27.38
CA ILE A 45 4.53 4.83 25.99
C ILE A 45 4.21 5.90 24.94
N GLY A 46 3.67 7.03 25.34
CA GLY A 46 3.26 8.09 24.45
C GLY A 46 1.86 7.87 23.87
N PHE A 47 1.59 8.52 22.75
CA PHE A 47 0.28 8.53 22.11
C PHE A 47 0.06 7.24 21.29
N SER A 48 -1.11 6.63 21.41
CA SER A 48 -1.48 5.44 20.63
C SER A 48 -2.80 5.62 19.90
N TRP A 49 -2.94 4.97 18.75
CA TRP A 49 -4.17 4.96 17.96
C TRP A 49 -4.92 3.64 18.16
N GLY A 50 -6.22 3.74 18.45
CA GLY A 50 -7.12 2.59 18.53
C GLY A 50 -8.07 2.49 17.34
N SER A 51 -8.14 3.52 16.52
CA SER A 51 -9.07 3.57 15.38
C SER A 51 -8.54 4.43 14.25
N GLY A 52 -9.09 4.20 13.07
CA GLY A 52 -8.76 4.95 11.87
C GLY A 52 -9.82 4.79 10.78
N THR A 53 -9.51 5.32 9.61
CA THR A 53 -10.34 5.20 8.41
C THR A 53 -9.48 4.74 7.25
N LEU A 54 -9.87 3.63 6.65
CA LEU A 54 -9.30 3.13 5.40
C LEU A 54 -10.12 3.66 4.23
N THR A 55 -9.47 4.31 3.29
CA THR A 55 -10.09 4.72 2.03
C THR A 55 -9.64 3.77 0.92
N TYR A 56 -10.56 2.99 0.39
CA TYR A 56 -10.32 2.01 -0.66
C TYR A 56 -11.34 2.16 -1.78
N LYS A 57 -10.88 2.31 -3.01
CA LYS A 57 -11.73 2.54 -4.20
C LYS A 57 -12.78 3.63 -4.00
N GLY A 58 -12.36 4.75 -3.39
CA GLY A 58 -13.21 5.91 -3.15
C GLY A 58 -14.21 5.78 -2.00
N LYS A 59 -14.19 4.66 -1.27
CA LYS A 59 -15.06 4.41 -0.10
C LYS A 59 -14.26 4.41 1.18
N ASN A 60 -14.87 4.91 2.25
CA ASN A 60 -14.29 4.97 3.58
C ASN A 60 -14.82 3.84 4.46
N TYR A 61 -13.90 3.15 5.10
CA TYR A 61 -14.18 2.05 6.00
C TYR A 61 -13.57 2.32 7.37
N PRO A 62 -14.34 2.29 8.44
CA PRO A 62 -13.79 2.44 9.79
C PRO A 62 -12.94 1.20 10.13
N VAL A 63 -11.82 1.45 10.79
CA VAL A 63 -10.83 0.43 11.13
C VAL A 63 -10.50 0.51 12.61
N LYS A 64 -10.33 -0.65 13.24
CA LYS A 64 -9.73 -0.80 14.56
C LYS A 64 -8.25 -1.11 14.40
N VAL A 65 -7.41 -0.42 15.16
CA VAL A 65 -5.94 -0.57 15.13
C VAL A 65 -5.42 -0.74 16.54
N ASN A 66 -4.61 -1.77 16.76
CA ASN A 66 -3.94 -2.02 18.03
C ASN A 66 -2.44 -2.24 17.79
N GLY A 67 -1.63 -1.73 18.69
CA GLY A 67 -0.18 -1.96 18.63
C GLY A 67 0.61 -0.89 17.89
N LEU A 68 -0.02 0.20 17.48
CA LEU A 68 0.64 1.33 16.81
C LEU A 68 0.70 2.53 17.75
N SER A 69 1.86 3.14 17.90
CA SER A 69 2.06 4.24 18.84
C SER A 69 3.15 5.22 18.38
N VAL A 70 3.17 6.38 19.01
CA VAL A 70 4.27 7.35 18.91
C VAL A 70 5.17 7.17 20.11
N GLY A 71 6.44 6.93 19.88
CA GLY A 71 7.43 6.70 20.94
C GLY A 71 7.88 7.95 21.72
N LYS A 72 7.24 9.11 21.49
CA LYS A 72 7.65 10.36 22.09
C LYS A 72 6.72 10.77 23.23
N VAL A 73 7.28 10.99 24.40
CA VAL A 73 6.57 11.51 25.58
C VAL A 73 6.19 12.98 25.35
N GLY A 74 4.99 13.36 25.83
CA GLY A 74 4.51 14.77 25.76
C GLY A 74 3.68 15.10 24.53
N ILE A 75 3.41 14.14 23.64
CA ILE A 75 2.48 14.31 22.53
C ILE A 75 1.07 14.03 22.99
N THR A 76 0.23 15.05 22.98
CA THR A 76 -1.17 15.00 23.42
C THR A 76 -2.15 14.82 22.26
N SER A 77 -1.73 15.18 21.05
CA SER A 77 -2.51 14.95 19.82
C SER A 77 -1.55 14.68 18.67
N SER A 78 -1.87 13.69 17.88
CA SER A 78 -1.13 13.38 16.67
C SER A 78 -2.08 12.75 15.65
N SER A 79 -1.68 12.83 14.41
CA SER A 79 -2.32 12.07 13.34
C SER A 79 -1.26 11.31 12.56
N ALA A 80 -1.65 10.18 12.01
CA ALA A 80 -0.81 9.40 11.15
C ALA A 80 -1.51 9.12 9.82
N TYR A 81 -0.69 8.96 8.80
CA TYR A 81 -1.13 8.63 7.46
C TYR A 81 -0.48 7.33 7.02
N GLY A 82 -1.28 6.44 6.49
CA GLY A 82 -0.83 5.16 5.97
C GLY A 82 -1.09 5.04 4.47
N GLU A 83 -0.19 4.35 3.81
CA GLU A 83 -0.33 3.91 2.42
C GLU A 83 -0.38 2.38 2.42
N VAL A 84 -1.36 1.85 1.71
CA VAL A 84 -1.62 0.40 1.67
C VAL A 84 -1.36 -0.11 0.27
N PHE A 85 -0.53 -1.14 0.16
CA PHE A 85 -0.12 -1.76 -1.10
C PHE A 85 -0.51 -3.23 -1.13
N ASN A 86 -0.69 -3.78 -2.31
CA ASN A 86 -1.09 -5.17 -2.55
C ASN A 86 -2.46 -5.53 -1.96
N LEU A 87 -3.36 -4.55 -1.86
CA LEU A 87 -4.72 -4.78 -1.39
C LEU A 87 -5.62 -5.15 -2.58
N LYS A 88 -5.77 -6.44 -2.83
CA LYS A 88 -6.60 -6.96 -3.93
C LYS A 88 -8.08 -7.01 -3.55
N HIS A 89 -8.37 -7.44 -2.35
CA HIS A 89 -9.71 -7.51 -1.79
C HIS A 89 -9.73 -6.76 -0.45
N LEU A 90 -10.83 -6.08 -0.17
CA LEU A 90 -10.97 -5.29 1.06
C LEU A 90 -10.69 -6.13 2.32
N GLN A 91 -11.15 -7.37 2.34
CA GLN A 91 -11.00 -8.31 3.47
C GLN A 91 -9.55 -8.68 3.76
N ASP A 92 -8.67 -8.60 2.77
CA ASP A 92 -7.24 -8.90 2.91
C ASP A 92 -6.53 -7.88 3.83
N PHE A 93 -7.17 -6.73 4.05
CA PHE A 93 -6.67 -5.73 4.99
C PHE A 93 -6.69 -6.20 6.44
N ASN A 94 -7.64 -7.06 6.81
CA ASN A 94 -7.75 -7.59 8.16
C ASN A 94 -6.57 -8.50 8.50
N GLY A 95 -6.00 -8.33 9.66
CA GLY A 95 -5.00 -9.25 10.16
C GLY A 95 -3.95 -8.62 11.05
N HIS A 96 -3.00 -9.47 11.42
CA HIS A 96 -1.83 -9.11 12.18
C HIS A 96 -0.70 -8.71 11.24
N TYR A 97 -0.10 -7.55 11.49
CA TYR A 97 0.99 -6.98 10.70
C TYR A 97 2.31 -7.03 11.46
N ASN A 98 3.32 -7.58 10.83
CA ASN A 98 4.68 -7.66 11.38
C ASN A 98 5.57 -6.61 10.72
N VAL A 99 6.37 -5.92 11.53
CA VAL A 99 7.35 -4.94 11.05
C VAL A 99 8.56 -5.65 10.45
N GLY A 100 9.03 -5.15 9.30
CA GLY A 100 10.22 -5.69 8.65
C GLY A 100 10.07 -7.09 8.09
N ALA A 101 8.84 -7.58 7.91
CA ALA A 101 8.60 -8.90 7.32
C ALA A 101 9.10 -8.99 5.87
N ALA A 102 9.36 -10.20 5.41
CA ALA A 102 9.95 -10.48 4.09
C ALA A 102 9.16 -9.87 2.91
N GLY A 103 7.85 -9.71 3.08
CA GLY A 103 6.96 -9.11 2.08
C GLY A 103 7.17 -7.61 1.84
N THR A 104 7.88 -6.92 2.72
CA THR A 104 8.14 -5.49 2.60
C THR A 104 9.34 -5.15 1.71
N ARG A 105 10.07 -6.16 1.25
CA ARG A 105 11.18 -5.97 0.33
C ARG A 105 10.70 -5.43 -1.01
N GLY A 106 11.36 -4.39 -1.49
CA GLY A 106 11.03 -3.73 -2.76
C GLY A 106 10.04 -2.57 -2.64
N VAL A 107 9.44 -2.33 -1.48
CA VAL A 107 8.70 -1.10 -1.23
C VAL A 107 9.69 -0.04 -0.76
N THR A 108 10.06 0.86 -1.66
CA THR A 108 10.94 1.98 -1.33
C THR A 108 10.16 3.06 -0.60
N LEU A 109 10.68 3.46 0.55
CA LEU A 109 10.27 4.70 1.18
C LEU A 109 10.74 5.84 0.27
N GLY A 110 9.83 6.62 -0.27
CA GLY A 110 10.18 7.79 -1.07
C GLY A 110 11.12 8.71 -0.29
N ALA A 111 12.04 9.36 -0.98
CA ALA A 111 13.06 10.22 -0.39
C ALA A 111 12.44 11.22 0.61
N GLY A 112 12.94 11.25 1.84
CA GLY A 112 12.51 12.16 2.90
C GLY A 112 11.27 11.73 3.68
N ARG A 113 10.72 10.54 3.45
CA ARG A 113 9.60 10.00 4.22
C ARG A 113 10.08 8.89 5.16
N SER A 114 10.06 9.18 6.44
CA SER A 114 10.19 8.15 7.48
C SER A 114 8.83 7.51 7.75
N GLY A 115 8.82 6.23 8.04
CA GLY A 115 7.58 5.53 8.37
C GLY A 115 7.84 4.09 8.76
N THR A 116 6.91 3.51 9.46
CA THR A 116 6.95 2.09 9.81
C THR A 116 6.33 1.28 8.69
N LEU A 117 7.11 0.36 8.15
CA LEU A 117 6.69 -0.56 7.10
C LEU A 117 6.37 -1.92 7.72
N MET A 118 5.19 -2.43 7.42
CA MET A 118 4.71 -3.69 7.97
C MET A 118 3.88 -4.47 6.94
N SER A 119 3.79 -5.77 7.12
CA SER A 119 2.99 -6.63 6.25
C SER A 119 2.22 -7.68 7.03
N ASN A 120 1.08 -8.09 6.49
CA ASN A 120 0.26 -9.16 7.04
C ASN A 120 0.46 -10.48 6.27
N HIS A 121 -0.22 -11.52 6.74
CA HIS A 121 -0.14 -12.86 6.13
C HIS A 121 -0.73 -12.91 4.71
N ALA A 122 -1.68 -12.05 4.37
CA ALA A 122 -2.26 -11.96 3.03
C ALA A 122 -1.34 -11.23 2.02
N GLY A 123 -0.18 -10.73 2.44
CA GLY A 123 0.76 -10.00 1.62
C GLY A 123 0.44 -8.52 1.46
N VAL A 124 -0.54 -8.00 2.19
CA VAL A 124 -0.83 -6.57 2.24
C VAL A 124 0.29 -5.85 2.98
N ILE A 125 0.78 -4.78 2.39
CA ILE A 125 1.85 -3.96 2.95
C ILE A 125 1.26 -2.62 3.36
N VAL A 126 1.55 -2.19 4.57
CA VAL A 126 1.13 -0.88 5.08
C VAL A 126 2.37 -0.10 5.52
N ARG A 127 2.45 1.13 5.05
CA ARG A 127 3.44 2.11 5.50
C ARG A 127 2.72 3.20 6.26
N VAL A 128 3.03 3.35 7.54
CA VAL A 128 2.44 4.39 8.39
C VAL A 128 3.50 5.38 8.81
N SER A 129 3.21 6.66 8.64
CA SER A 129 4.06 7.77 9.07
C SER A 129 3.25 8.80 9.84
N SER A 130 3.89 9.48 10.80
CA SER A 130 3.28 10.64 11.44
C SER A 130 3.13 11.78 10.44
N THR A 131 2.05 12.54 10.57
CA THR A 131 1.89 13.80 9.82
C THR A 131 2.69 14.95 10.43
N GLN A 132 3.19 14.78 11.64
CA GLN A 132 4.03 15.76 12.33
C GLN A 132 5.50 15.50 12.04
N LYS A 133 6.23 16.57 11.70
CA LYS A 133 7.67 16.51 11.44
C LYS A 133 8.42 16.13 12.74
N GLY A 134 9.36 15.20 12.62
CA GLY A 134 10.20 14.75 13.74
C GLY A 134 9.49 13.83 14.73
N VAL A 135 8.34 13.30 14.36
CA VAL A 135 7.59 12.32 15.15
C VAL A 135 7.57 10.99 14.39
N ASP A 136 8.09 9.95 15.00
CA ASP A 136 8.11 8.62 14.43
C ASP A 136 6.94 7.78 14.94
N VAL A 137 6.36 7.00 14.04
CA VAL A 137 5.35 6.00 14.37
C VAL A 137 6.03 4.65 14.54
N ASN A 138 5.76 3.99 15.64
CA ASN A 138 6.36 2.72 15.98
C ASN A 138 5.28 1.66 16.19
N ALA A 139 5.59 0.43 15.78
CA ALA A 139 4.82 -0.73 16.18
C ALA A 139 5.33 -1.25 17.52
N THR A 140 4.43 -1.79 18.32
CA THR A 140 4.81 -2.52 19.54
C THR A 140 5.54 -3.81 19.17
N GLY A 141 6.34 -4.36 20.10
CA GLY A 141 7.13 -5.57 19.85
C GLY A 141 6.34 -6.81 19.44
N GLY A 142 5.02 -6.81 19.64
CA GLY A 142 4.11 -7.86 19.19
C GLY A 142 3.48 -7.63 17.81
N GLY A 143 3.85 -6.56 17.11
CA GLY A 143 3.23 -6.18 15.83
C GLY A 143 1.97 -5.34 15.97
N VAL A 144 1.22 -5.21 14.88
CA VAL A 144 0.03 -4.35 14.78
C VAL A 144 -1.15 -5.16 14.28
N ASP A 145 -2.26 -5.12 14.99
CA ASP A 145 -3.51 -5.71 14.54
C ASP A 145 -4.40 -4.65 13.91
N MET A 146 -4.88 -4.91 12.71
CA MET A 146 -5.80 -4.05 11.99
C MET A 146 -7.04 -4.83 11.54
N GLN A 147 -8.21 -4.28 11.77
CA GLN A 147 -9.49 -4.90 11.43
C GLN A 147 -10.49 -3.86 10.97
N LEU A 148 -11.22 -4.17 9.90
CA LEU A 148 -12.42 -3.43 9.50
C LEU A 148 -13.50 -3.59 10.58
N LYS A 149 -14.19 -2.50 10.89
CA LYS A 149 -15.33 -2.51 11.83
C LYS A 149 -16.61 -2.90 11.11
#